data_5827d438e69671d73833449ac73362f9
#
_entry.id   5827d438e69671d73833449ac73362f9
#
_cell.length_a   1.000
_cell.length_b   1.000
_cell.length_c   1.000
_cell.angle_alpha   90.00
_cell.angle_beta   90.00
_cell.angle_gamma   90.00
#
_symmetry.space_group_name_H-M   'P 1'
#
loop_
_entity.id
_entity.type
_entity.pdbx_description
1 polymer ?
#
loop_
_entity_poly.entity_id
_entity_poly.type
_entity_poly.pdbx_seq_one_letter_code
_entity_poly.pdbx_strand_id
1 'polypeptide(L)'
;MFKQALELIKKYDTIIIHRHTNPDGDAIGSQVGMKELIKTNFPQKTVYIVGDDAKRFSFMEDCSPDNIPNNVYDNALAIILDTSVRSMISDGRYTLAKETLRFDHHIKCEDIADVDIIDTSYESCCGLITDFALQTGLKLNVLAAKSLFTGMVTDSGRFRYDSVNARTFRLAAALKEYGFDTNKLYANLYADDFEIIKLRAIYTLKIKFTKNNVAYIITTKDELAAVKADEFTVSRGMVGVMSEIKGVDTWVNFTETESGVLCELRSKRYNVNPVAAKYGGGGHAKASGATIKDLETAMDMLKDLDELKE
;
A
#
# COMPACT_ATOMS: atom_id res chain seq x y z
N MET A 1 10.92 -13.07 -18.98
CA MET A 1 10.89 -12.33 -17.71
C MET A 1 11.01 -13.30 -16.51
N PHE A 2 9.99 -14.08 -16.16
CA PHE A 2 10.00 -14.98 -14.98
C PHE A 2 11.10 -16.06 -14.97
N LYS A 3 11.48 -16.60 -16.14
CA LYS A 3 12.58 -17.57 -16.22
C LYS A 3 13.92 -16.98 -15.73
N GLN A 4 14.21 -15.71 -16.05
CA GLN A 4 15.44 -15.04 -15.61
C GLN A 4 15.45 -14.84 -14.09
N ALA A 5 14.32 -14.42 -13.50
CA ALA A 5 14.17 -14.30 -12.05
C ALA A 5 14.38 -15.66 -11.34
N LEU A 6 13.78 -16.72 -11.88
CA LEU A 6 13.98 -18.08 -11.31
C LEU A 6 15.44 -18.52 -11.34
N GLU A 7 16.17 -18.26 -12.44
CA GLU A 7 17.59 -18.61 -12.53
C GLU A 7 18.45 -17.84 -11.52
N LEU A 8 18.14 -16.55 -11.29
CA LEU A 8 18.80 -15.77 -10.23
C LEU A 8 18.50 -16.35 -8.83
N ILE A 9 17.25 -16.65 -8.54
CA ILE A 9 16.87 -17.27 -7.25
C ILE A 9 17.61 -18.62 -7.06
N LYS A 10 17.76 -19.43 -8.10
CA LYS A 10 18.50 -20.70 -8.04
C LYS A 10 20.00 -20.51 -7.80
N LYS A 11 20.60 -19.46 -8.36
CA LYS A 11 22.03 -19.18 -8.35
C LYS A 11 22.58 -18.88 -6.95
N TYR A 12 21.82 -18.22 -6.09
CA TYR A 12 22.27 -17.74 -4.78
C TYR A 12 21.76 -18.60 -3.64
N ASP A 13 22.64 -18.96 -2.70
CA ASP A 13 22.26 -19.70 -1.48
C ASP A 13 21.69 -18.78 -0.40
N THR A 14 22.11 -17.51 -0.38
CA THR A 14 21.60 -16.48 0.53
C THR A 14 20.77 -15.48 -0.24
N ILE A 15 19.56 -15.24 0.23
CA ILE A 15 18.59 -14.29 -0.37
C ILE A 15 18.08 -13.35 0.72
N ILE A 16 18.07 -12.05 0.43
CA ILE A 16 17.62 -11.01 1.35
C ILE A 16 16.49 -10.23 0.65
N ILE A 17 15.31 -10.24 1.26
CA ILE A 17 14.11 -9.67 0.65
C ILE A 17 13.80 -8.31 1.29
N HIS A 18 13.79 -7.28 0.46
CA HIS A 18 13.53 -5.88 0.79
C HIS A 18 12.13 -5.47 0.34
N ARG A 19 11.60 -4.42 0.93
CA ARG A 19 10.32 -3.77 0.60
C ARG A 19 10.39 -2.28 0.89
N HIS A 20 9.31 -1.56 0.59
CA HIS A 20 9.24 -0.13 0.89
C HIS A 20 9.06 0.18 2.38
N THR A 21 9.42 1.40 2.76
CA THR A 21 9.21 1.97 4.11
C THR A 21 7.71 2.20 4.36
N ASN A 22 7.30 2.20 5.65
CA ASN A 22 5.89 2.28 6.03
C ASN A 22 5.02 1.25 5.31
N PRO A 23 5.32 -0.04 5.44
CA PRO A 23 4.76 -1.08 4.59
C PRO A 23 3.24 -1.19 4.73
N ASP A 24 2.61 -1.48 3.62
CA ASP A 24 1.21 -1.87 3.55
C ASP A 24 1.04 -3.39 3.47
N GLY A 25 -0.17 -3.85 3.15
CA GLY A 25 -0.45 -5.28 3.10
C GLY A 25 0.17 -5.96 1.89
N ASP A 26 0.42 -5.25 0.78
CA ASP A 26 1.10 -5.80 -0.39
C ASP A 26 2.59 -5.94 -0.15
N ALA A 27 3.24 -4.92 0.43
CA ALA A 27 4.66 -4.98 0.78
C ALA A 27 4.98 -6.12 1.77
N ILE A 28 4.18 -6.30 2.83
CA ILE A 28 4.35 -7.40 3.78
C ILE A 28 3.97 -8.74 3.15
N GLY A 29 2.84 -8.79 2.44
CA GLY A 29 2.34 -10.00 1.79
C GLY A 29 3.30 -10.55 0.74
N SER A 30 3.86 -9.67 -0.09
CA SER A 30 4.86 -10.03 -1.09
C SER A 30 6.17 -10.51 -0.46
N GLN A 31 6.62 -9.85 0.62
CA GLN A 31 7.85 -10.21 1.32
C GLN A 31 7.77 -11.59 1.98
N VAL A 32 6.72 -11.83 2.77
CA VAL A 32 6.50 -13.14 3.41
C VAL A 32 6.17 -14.21 2.36
N GLY A 33 5.35 -13.88 1.37
CA GLY A 33 4.99 -14.78 0.29
C GLY A 33 6.20 -15.26 -0.51
N MET A 34 7.11 -14.35 -0.89
CA MET A 34 8.35 -14.68 -1.60
C MET A 34 9.30 -15.50 -0.73
N LYS A 35 9.48 -15.14 0.56
CA LYS A 35 10.28 -15.92 1.52
C LYS A 35 9.80 -17.37 1.58
N GLU A 36 8.52 -17.56 1.79
CA GLU A 36 7.93 -18.90 1.93
C GLU A 36 7.92 -19.68 0.62
N LEU A 37 7.71 -19.01 -0.52
CA LEU A 37 7.85 -19.61 -1.84
C LEU A 37 9.27 -20.17 -2.05
N ILE A 38 10.29 -19.39 -1.73
CA ILE A 38 11.69 -19.80 -1.88
C ILE A 38 12.01 -20.95 -0.92
N LYS A 39 11.67 -20.84 0.36
CA LYS A 39 11.93 -21.89 1.37
C LYS A 39 11.24 -23.21 1.05
N THR A 40 10.03 -23.16 0.48
CA THR A 40 9.28 -24.37 0.09
C THR A 40 9.95 -25.12 -1.05
N ASN A 41 10.52 -24.42 -2.04
CA ASN A 41 11.10 -25.06 -3.23
C ASN A 41 12.61 -25.26 -3.14
N PHE A 42 13.29 -24.52 -2.29
CA PHE A 42 14.74 -24.54 -2.09
C PHE A 42 15.06 -24.52 -0.59
N PRO A 43 14.74 -25.59 0.17
CA PRO A 43 14.83 -25.60 1.62
C PRO A 43 16.28 -25.46 2.15
N GLN A 44 17.27 -25.68 1.30
CA GLN A 44 18.68 -25.47 1.62
C GLN A 44 19.12 -24.01 1.64
N LYS A 45 18.31 -23.09 1.06
CA LYS A 45 18.67 -21.67 0.99
C LYS A 45 18.37 -20.94 2.29
N THR A 46 19.21 -19.98 2.61
CA THR A 46 18.98 -19.05 3.72
C THR A 46 18.24 -17.82 3.18
N VAL A 47 17.07 -17.54 3.73
CA VAL A 47 16.22 -16.42 3.27
C VAL A 47 15.90 -15.52 4.43
N TYR A 48 16.29 -14.25 4.30
CA TYR A 48 16.03 -13.19 5.26
C TYR A 48 15.02 -12.19 4.70
N ILE A 49 14.25 -11.57 5.59
CA ILE A 49 13.40 -10.41 5.31
C ILE A 49 13.90 -9.23 6.14
N VAL A 50 14.03 -8.05 5.54
CA VAL A 50 14.56 -6.87 6.21
C VAL A 50 13.66 -5.65 5.98
N GLY A 51 13.81 -4.64 6.83
CA GLY A 51 13.05 -3.38 6.77
C GLY A 51 12.50 -2.96 8.13
N ASP A 52 11.65 -1.96 8.13
CA ASP A 52 10.97 -1.47 9.34
C ASP A 52 9.85 -2.42 9.80
N ASP A 53 9.35 -2.20 11.01
CA ASP A 53 8.29 -3.03 11.60
C ASP A 53 7.02 -3.06 10.73
N ALA A 54 6.31 -4.19 10.77
CA ALA A 54 5.07 -4.40 10.02
C ALA A 54 3.87 -3.56 10.53
N LYS A 55 4.02 -2.87 11.68
CA LYS A 55 3.01 -1.97 12.29
C LYS A 55 1.62 -2.65 12.36
N ARG A 56 0.61 -2.07 11.72
CA ARG A 56 -0.76 -2.61 11.70
C ARG A 56 -0.89 -4.00 11.06
N PHE A 57 0.11 -4.45 10.32
CA PHE A 57 0.16 -5.78 9.72
C PHE A 57 0.92 -6.81 10.54
N SER A 58 1.34 -6.49 11.78
CA SER A 58 2.02 -7.40 12.71
C SER A 58 1.23 -8.67 13.08
N PHE A 59 -0.06 -8.74 12.72
CA PHE A 59 -0.88 -9.95 12.82
C PHE A 59 -0.53 -11.01 11.76
N MET A 60 0.20 -10.64 10.70
CA MET A 60 0.66 -11.57 9.68
C MET A 60 1.81 -12.41 10.21
N GLU A 61 1.73 -13.72 10.01
CA GLU A 61 2.74 -14.66 10.47
C GLU A 61 4.07 -14.43 9.73
N ASP A 62 5.19 -14.61 10.42
CA ASP A 62 6.57 -14.52 9.90
C ASP A 62 6.92 -13.17 9.22
N CYS A 63 6.24 -12.09 9.58
CA CYS A 63 6.45 -10.76 9.02
C CYS A 63 7.50 -9.91 9.76
N SER A 64 8.05 -10.40 10.88
CA SER A 64 9.06 -9.67 11.65
C SER A 64 10.38 -9.60 10.89
N PRO A 65 10.97 -8.40 10.71
CA PRO A 65 12.23 -8.26 9.99
C PRO A 65 13.40 -8.91 10.75
N ASP A 66 14.28 -9.52 9.99
CA ASP A 66 15.52 -10.12 10.50
C ASP A 66 16.57 -9.02 10.75
N ASN A 67 17.30 -9.13 11.85
CA ASN A 67 18.45 -8.28 12.12
C ASN A 67 19.73 -9.01 11.69
N ILE A 68 20.28 -8.65 10.53
CA ILE A 68 21.45 -9.29 9.94
C ILE A 68 22.61 -8.31 9.80
N PRO A 69 23.88 -8.78 9.98
CA PRO A 69 25.05 -7.93 9.77
C PRO A 69 25.35 -7.74 8.27
N ASN A 70 26.10 -6.68 7.93
CA ASN A 70 26.38 -6.32 6.54
C ASN A 70 27.07 -7.39 5.72
N ASN A 71 27.96 -8.18 6.32
CA ASN A 71 28.69 -9.25 5.61
C ASN A 71 27.80 -10.38 5.08
N VAL A 72 26.53 -10.48 5.52
CA VAL A 72 25.56 -11.43 4.93
C VAL A 72 25.24 -11.07 3.49
N TYR A 73 25.37 -9.80 3.11
CA TYR A 73 25.11 -9.31 1.76
C TYR A 73 26.20 -9.67 0.74
N ASP A 74 27.46 -9.93 1.16
CA ASP A 74 28.63 -10.04 0.27
C ASP A 74 28.46 -11.05 -0.88
N ASN A 75 27.71 -12.14 -0.66
CA ASN A 75 27.42 -13.16 -1.66
C ASN A 75 25.91 -13.48 -1.76
N ALA A 76 25.06 -12.50 -1.47
CA ALA A 76 23.63 -12.65 -1.47
C ALA A 76 22.97 -12.07 -2.75
N LEU A 77 21.76 -12.54 -3.04
CA LEU A 77 20.81 -11.88 -3.91
C LEU A 77 19.90 -10.99 -3.05
N ALA A 78 19.82 -9.70 -3.36
CA ALA A 78 18.78 -8.84 -2.81
C ALA A 78 17.56 -8.86 -3.74
N ILE A 79 16.39 -9.22 -3.20
CA ILE A 79 15.11 -9.12 -3.90
C ILE A 79 14.36 -7.90 -3.36
N ILE A 80 14.07 -6.93 -4.22
CA ILE A 80 13.32 -5.71 -3.88
C ILE A 80 11.88 -5.88 -4.36
N LEU A 81 10.92 -5.73 -3.46
CA LEU A 81 9.51 -5.95 -3.72
C LEU A 81 8.73 -4.65 -3.56
N ASP A 82 7.76 -4.46 -4.46
CA ASP A 82 6.73 -3.43 -4.34
C ASP A 82 7.29 -2.01 -4.14
N THR A 83 8.33 -1.66 -4.93
CA THR A 83 9.02 -0.38 -4.78
C THR A 83 9.51 0.16 -6.11
N SER A 84 9.08 1.37 -6.49
CA SER A 84 9.44 2.03 -7.76
C SER A 84 10.56 3.07 -7.63
N VAL A 85 10.88 3.53 -6.41
CA VAL A 85 11.91 4.55 -6.15
C VAL A 85 12.84 4.15 -5.00
N ARG A 86 14.14 4.43 -5.14
CA ARG A 86 15.19 4.04 -4.17
C ARG A 86 14.95 4.60 -2.77
N SER A 87 14.48 5.84 -2.68
CA SER A 87 14.23 6.51 -1.40
C SER A 87 13.13 5.87 -0.55
N MET A 88 12.31 5.02 -1.17
CA MET A 88 11.26 4.28 -0.47
C MET A 88 11.72 2.91 0.04
N ILE A 89 12.89 2.40 -0.37
CA ILE A 89 13.37 1.10 0.12
C ILE A 89 13.74 1.24 1.59
N SER A 90 13.10 0.44 2.45
CA SER A 90 13.19 0.53 3.90
C SER A 90 14.60 0.27 4.44
N ASP A 91 15.32 -0.68 3.83
CA ASP A 91 16.71 -0.99 4.18
C ASP A 91 17.62 -0.73 2.97
N GLY A 92 18.43 0.34 3.04
CA GLY A 92 19.32 0.76 1.96
C GLY A 92 20.49 -0.20 1.67
N ARG A 93 20.70 -1.23 2.51
CA ARG A 93 21.79 -2.20 2.35
C ARG A 93 21.60 -3.17 1.18
N TYR A 94 20.48 -3.14 0.47
CA TYR A 94 20.30 -3.93 -0.77
C TYR A 94 21.43 -3.69 -1.79
N THR A 95 22.05 -2.50 -1.78
CA THR A 95 23.18 -2.14 -2.65
C THR A 95 24.48 -2.87 -2.31
N LEU A 96 24.59 -3.52 -1.16
CA LEU A 96 25.72 -4.34 -0.76
C LEU A 96 25.65 -5.77 -1.33
N ALA A 97 24.48 -6.18 -1.84
CA ALA A 97 24.29 -7.51 -2.40
C ALA A 97 25.07 -7.71 -3.71
N LYS A 98 25.37 -8.97 -4.03
CA LYS A 98 26.13 -9.33 -5.24
C LYS A 98 25.37 -9.09 -6.52
N GLU A 99 24.07 -9.35 -6.51
CA GLU A 99 23.11 -9.05 -7.59
C GLU A 99 21.77 -8.64 -6.96
N THR A 100 20.99 -7.92 -7.73
CA THR A 100 19.68 -7.39 -7.31
C THR A 100 18.58 -7.79 -8.28
N LEU A 101 17.42 -8.16 -7.76
CA LEU A 101 16.22 -8.53 -8.51
C LEU A 101 15.03 -7.75 -7.96
N ARG A 102 14.22 -7.14 -8.83
CA ARG A 102 13.02 -6.45 -8.40
C ARG A 102 11.76 -7.09 -8.96
N PHE A 103 10.71 -7.21 -8.13
CA PHE A 103 9.34 -7.43 -8.55
C PHE A 103 8.50 -6.22 -8.14
N ASP A 104 7.81 -5.61 -9.11
CA ASP A 104 7.05 -4.39 -8.87
C ASP A 104 5.88 -4.26 -9.87
N HIS A 105 4.76 -3.70 -9.42
CA HIS A 105 3.60 -3.43 -10.25
C HIS A 105 3.37 -1.93 -10.51
N HIS A 106 4.22 -1.07 -9.96
CA HIS A 106 4.18 0.36 -10.18
C HIS A 106 4.81 0.78 -11.51
N ILE A 107 4.51 2.00 -11.96
CA ILE A 107 5.20 2.61 -13.11
C ILE A 107 6.68 2.73 -12.75
N LYS A 108 7.55 2.25 -13.62
CA LYS A 108 9.00 2.33 -13.45
C LYS A 108 9.46 3.79 -13.40
N CYS A 109 9.95 4.24 -12.24
CA CYS A 109 10.49 5.58 -12.05
C CYS A 109 12.01 5.60 -12.11
N GLU A 110 12.68 4.55 -11.60
CA GLU A 110 14.14 4.46 -11.46
C GLU A 110 14.66 3.08 -11.83
N ASP A 111 15.93 3.01 -12.27
CA ASP A 111 16.67 1.76 -12.40
C ASP A 111 17.22 1.36 -11.03
N ILE A 112 16.56 0.42 -10.35
CA ILE A 112 16.88 0.01 -8.98
C ILE A 112 17.67 -1.29 -8.93
N ALA A 113 17.33 -2.26 -9.77
CA ALA A 113 17.88 -3.61 -9.74
C ALA A 113 18.58 -3.98 -11.04
N ASP A 114 19.48 -4.97 -10.99
CA ASP A 114 20.14 -5.55 -12.16
C ASP A 114 19.13 -6.27 -13.07
N VAL A 115 18.09 -6.86 -12.46
CA VAL A 115 16.97 -7.49 -13.17
C VAL A 115 15.65 -6.97 -12.63
N ASP A 116 14.85 -6.39 -13.51
CA ASP A 116 13.52 -5.86 -13.22
C ASP A 116 12.43 -6.79 -13.77
N ILE A 117 11.51 -7.20 -12.90
CA ILE A 117 10.26 -7.85 -13.23
C ILE A 117 9.14 -6.84 -12.90
N ILE A 118 8.85 -5.95 -13.85
CA ILE A 118 7.87 -4.88 -13.65
C ILE A 118 6.72 -5.07 -14.63
N ASP A 119 5.49 -5.09 -14.09
CA ASP A 119 4.28 -5.15 -14.91
C ASP A 119 3.12 -4.45 -14.23
N THR A 120 2.78 -3.26 -14.71
CA THR A 120 1.71 -2.39 -14.18
C THR A 120 0.29 -2.91 -14.46
N SER A 121 0.15 -4.02 -15.16
CA SER A 121 -1.14 -4.66 -15.43
C SER A 121 -1.60 -5.60 -14.32
N TYR A 122 -0.76 -5.83 -13.31
CA TYR A 122 -1.16 -6.53 -12.07
C TYR A 122 -1.74 -5.53 -11.07
N GLU A 123 -2.71 -5.98 -10.32
CA GLU A 123 -3.33 -5.18 -9.26
C GLU A 123 -2.46 -5.02 -8.02
N SER A 124 -1.40 -5.86 -7.88
CA SER A 124 -0.50 -5.88 -6.73
C SER A 124 0.81 -6.61 -7.07
N CYS A 125 1.87 -6.36 -6.32
CA CYS A 125 3.11 -7.14 -6.36
C CYS A 125 2.85 -8.60 -5.94
N CYS A 126 1.95 -8.84 -5.00
CA CYS A 126 1.50 -10.18 -4.61
C CYS A 126 0.85 -10.95 -5.76
N GLY A 127 0.03 -10.29 -6.58
CA GLY A 127 -0.53 -10.88 -7.79
C GLY A 127 0.55 -11.27 -8.80
N LEU A 128 1.54 -10.40 -9.01
CA LEU A 128 2.69 -10.65 -9.88
C LEU A 128 3.53 -11.85 -9.39
N ILE A 129 3.82 -11.94 -8.08
CA ILE A 129 4.55 -13.07 -7.48
C ILE A 129 3.74 -14.36 -7.56
N THR A 130 2.43 -14.30 -7.39
CA THR A 130 1.54 -15.47 -7.54
C THR A 130 1.62 -16.02 -8.95
N ASP A 131 1.54 -15.17 -9.97
CA ASP A 131 1.66 -15.60 -11.36
C ASP A 131 3.07 -16.11 -11.70
N PHE A 132 4.12 -15.49 -11.14
CA PHE A 132 5.49 -16.01 -11.20
C PHE A 132 5.57 -17.44 -10.67
N ALA A 133 5.01 -17.72 -9.51
CA ALA A 133 5.01 -19.06 -8.92
C ALA A 133 4.30 -20.08 -9.83
N LEU A 134 3.10 -19.75 -10.31
CA LEU A 134 2.30 -20.64 -11.15
C LEU A 134 2.97 -20.91 -12.51
N GLN A 135 3.48 -19.88 -13.18
CA GLN A 135 4.11 -20.03 -14.50
C GLN A 135 5.47 -20.75 -14.44
N THR A 136 6.18 -20.67 -13.32
CA THR A 136 7.46 -21.36 -13.12
C THR A 136 7.32 -22.74 -12.50
N GLY A 137 6.10 -23.14 -12.13
CA GLY A 137 5.81 -24.43 -11.50
C GLY A 137 6.32 -24.55 -10.05
N LEU A 138 6.62 -23.42 -9.41
CA LEU A 138 7.01 -23.40 -8.00
C LEU A 138 5.79 -23.67 -7.11
N LYS A 139 5.99 -24.49 -6.06
CA LYS A 139 4.94 -24.83 -5.11
C LYS A 139 4.84 -23.75 -4.03
N LEU A 140 3.62 -23.34 -3.73
CA LEU A 140 3.33 -22.53 -2.56
C LEU A 140 3.06 -23.43 -1.34
N ASN A 141 3.23 -22.91 -0.14
CA ASN A 141 2.66 -23.47 1.08
C ASN A 141 1.48 -22.60 1.54
N VAL A 142 0.78 -23.03 2.59
CA VAL A 142 -0.41 -22.31 3.12
C VAL A 142 -0.08 -20.88 3.54
N LEU A 143 1.10 -20.67 4.16
CA LEU A 143 1.52 -19.35 4.63
C LEU A 143 1.84 -18.41 3.45
N ALA A 144 2.57 -18.90 2.44
CA ALA A 144 2.82 -18.12 1.21
C ALA A 144 1.50 -17.72 0.53
N ALA A 145 0.60 -18.69 0.34
CA ALA A 145 -0.70 -18.43 -0.30
C ALA A 145 -1.55 -17.43 0.47
N LYS A 146 -1.62 -17.55 1.79
CA LYS A 146 -2.33 -16.61 2.68
C LYS A 146 -1.73 -15.21 2.61
N SER A 147 -0.39 -15.08 2.64
CA SER A 147 0.30 -13.79 2.62
C SER A 147 0.12 -13.08 1.27
N LEU A 148 0.30 -13.78 0.16
CA LEU A 148 0.07 -13.23 -1.18
C LEU A 148 -1.40 -12.82 -1.37
N PHE A 149 -2.35 -13.63 -0.92
CA PHE A 149 -3.77 -13.27 -0.99
C PHE A 149 -4.07 -12.02 -0.16
N THR A 150 -3.42 -11.84 1.00
CA THR A 150 -3.57 -10.65 1.85
C THR A 150 -3.17 -9.38 1.10
N GLY A 151 -2.01 -9.39 0.42
CA GLY A 151 -1.56 -8.26 -0.38
C GLY A 151 -2.51 -7.97 -1.55
N MET A 152 -2.94 -9.00 -2.30
CA MET A 152 -3.93 -8.83 -3.36
C MET A 152 -5.22 -8.16 -2.86
N VAL A 153 -5.72 -8.56 -1.68
CA VAL A 153 -6.93 -7.98 -1.07
C VAL A 153 -6.73 -6.52 -0.70
N THR A 154 -5.60 -6.18 -0.09
CA THR A 154 -5.35 -4.81 0.39
C THR A 154 -5.16 -3.83 -0.76
N ASP A 155 -4.34 -4.18 -1.74
CA ASP A 155 -3.95 -3.29 -2.82
C ASP A 155 -5.03 -3.14 -3.91
N SER A 156 -5.86 -4.15 -4.08
CA SER A 156 -7.04 -4.10 -4.96
C SER A 156 -8.29 -3.46 -4.33
N GLY A 157 -8.18 -2.97 -3.08
CA GLY A 157 -9.33 -2.47 -2.33
C GLY A 157 -10.44 -3.51 -2.18
N ARG A 158 -10.10 -4.73 -1.82
CA ARG A 158 -11.03 -5.88 -1.75
C ARG A 158 -11.59 -6.25 -3.12
N PHE A 159 -10.75 -6.25 -4.14
CA PHE A 159 -11.11 -6.54 -5.54
C PHE A 159 -12.12 -5.55 -6.15
N ARG A 160 -12.06 -4.25 -5.77
CA ARG A 160 -13.01 -3.22 -6.25
C ARG A 160 -12.37 -2.17 -7.16
N TYR A 161 -11.02 -2.08 -7.20
CA TYR A 161 -10.33 -1.06 -8.00
C TYR A 161 -10.26 -1.44 -9.48
N ASP A 162 -10.04 -0.44 -10.34
CA ASP A 162 -10.00 -0.60 -11.79
C ASP A 162 -8.85 -1.48 -12.29
N SER A 163 -7.81 -1.66 -11.47
CA SER A 163 -6.69 -2.58 -11.72
C SER A 163 -7.11 -4.07 -11.70
N VAL A 164 -8.27 -4.38 -11.09
CA VAL A 164 -8.77 -5.75 -10.95
C VAL A 164 -9.36 -6.25 -12.27
N ASN A 165 -8.92 -7.41 -12.70
CA ASN A 165 -9.36 -8.05 -13.93
C ASN A 165 -9.56 -9.57 -13.77
N ALA A 166 -9.92 -10.29 -14.85
CA ALA A 166 -10.15 -11.72 -14.78
C ALA A 166 -8.92 -12.54 -14.36
N ARG A 167 -7.69 -12.05 -14.63
CA ARG A 167 -6.45 -12.69 -14.17
C ARG A 167 -6.37 -12.61 -12.64
N THR A 168 -6.63 -11.44 -12.05
CA THR A 168 -6.66 -11.23 -10.59
C THR A 168 -7.51 -12.29 -9.89
N PHE A 169 -8.73 -12.50 -10.37
CA PHE A 169 -9.62 -13.53 -9.78
C PHE A 169 -9.12 -14.96 -9.96
N ARG A 170 -8.49 -15.29 -11.10
CA ARG A 170 -7.87 -16.62 -11.29
C ARG A 170 -6.70 -16.84 -10.33
N LEU A 171 -5.83 -15.83 -10.13
CA LEU A 171 -4.72 -15.89 -9.18
C LEU A 171 -5.23 -16.02 -7.75
N ALA A 172 -6.21 -15.22 -7.36
CA ALA A 172 -6.84 -15.32 -6.05
C ALA A 172 -7.50 -16.69 -5.80
N ALA A 173 -8.17 -17.28 -6.83
CA ALA A 173 -8.75 -18.61 -6.75
C ALA A 173 -7.66 -19.68 -6.53
N ALA A 174 -6.55 -19.63 -7.29
CA ALA A 174 -5.43 -20.54 -7.11
C ALA A 174 -4.82 -20.49 -5.69
N LEU A 175 -4.70 -19.29 -5.13
CA LEU A 175 -4.26 -19.14 -3.73
C LEU A 175 -5.27 -19.75 -2.74
N LYS A 176 -6.57 -19.62 -3.01
CA LYS A 176 -7.61 -20.17 -2.12
C LYS A 176 -7.63 -21.71 -2.07
N GLU A 177 -7.12 -22.38 -3.07
CA GLU A 177 -6.98 -23.85 -3.07
C GLU A 177 -6.10 -24.38 -1.94
N TYR A 178 -5.24 -23.53 -1.37
CA TYR A 178 -4.38 -23.86 -0.20
C TYR A 178 -5.13 -23.89 1.15
N GLY A 179 -6.43 -23.57 1.18
CA GLY A 179 -7.32 -23.85 2.31
C GLY A 179 -7.19 -22.93 3.53
N PHE A 180 -6.53 -21.77 3.44
CA PHE A 180 -6.48 -20.82 4.55
C PHE A 180 -7.84 -20.15 4.82
N ASP A 181 -8.05 -19.74 6.09
CA ASP A 181 -9.29 -19.12 6.55
C ASP A 181 -9.36 -17.63 6.14
N THR A 182 -10.18 -17.33 5.13
CA THR A 182 -10.43 -15.96 4.69
C THR A 182 -11.23 -15.13 5.68
N ASN A 183 -12.14 -15.72 6.46
CA ASN A 183 -12.91 -14.97 7.44
C ASN A 183 -12.00 -14.42 8.54
N LYS A 184 -11.08 -15.25 9.04
CA LYS A 184 -10.06 -14.82 10.01
C LYS A 184 -9.14 -13.74 9.42
N LEU A 185 -8.75 -13.89 8.15
CA LEU A 185 -7.92 -12.91 7.45
C LEU A 185 -8.63 -11.56 7.34
N TYR A 186 -9.88 -11.54 6.85
CA TYR A 186 -10.66 -10.31 6.74
C TYR A 186 -10.97 -9.67 8.10
N ALA A 187 -11.23 -10.48 9.14
CA ALA A 187 -11.40 -9.95 10.49
C ALA A 187 -10.15 -9.20 10.97
N ASN A 188 -8.95 -9.75 10.74
CA ASN A 188 -7.71 -9.09 11.12
C ASN A 188 -7.43 -7.82 10.30
N LEU A 189 -7.76 -7.82 8.99
CA LEU A 189 -7.52 -6.68 8.11
C LEU A 189 -8.46 -5.50 8.38
N TYR A 190 -9.70 -5.78 8.76
CA TYR A 190 -10.79 -4.79 8.76
C TYR A 190 -11.55 -4.67 10.09
N ALA A 191 -11.10 -5.39 11.12
CA ALA A 191 -11.59 -5.11 12.47
C ALA A 191 -11.01 -3.77 12.94
N ASP A 192 -11.89 -2.88 13.35
CA ASP A 192 -11.53 -1.59 13.94
C ASP A 192 -11.84 -1.57 15.42
N ASP A 193 -11.05 -0.88 16.20
CA ASP A 193 -11.37 -0.57 17.57
C ASP A 193 -12.68 0.21 17.65
N PHE A 194 -13.48 -0.07 18.68
CA PHE A 194 -14.77 0.60 18.85
C PHE A 194 -14.66 2.12 18.90
N GLU A 195 -13.54 2.66 19.43
CA GLU A 195 -13.27 4.11 19.43
C GLU A 195 -13.10 4.66 18.01
N ILE A 196 -12.47 3.93 17.10
CA ILE A 196 -12.36 4.31 15.68
C ILE A 196 -13.75 4.28 15.00
N ILE A 197 -14.57 3.27 15.33
CA ILE A 197 -15.96 3.20 14.81
C ILE A 197 -16.77 4.41 15.28
N LYS A 198 -16.67 4.79 16.57
CA LYS A 198 -17.30 5.99 17.10
C LYS A 198 -16.80 7.26 16.45
N LEU A 199 -15.49 7.36 16.24
CA LEU A 199 -14.88 8.50 15.57
C LEU A 199 -15.43 8.64 14.14
N ARG A 200 -15.47 7.55 13.37
CA ARG A 200 -16.08 7.55 12.02
C ARG A 200 -17.53 7.99 12.04
N ALA A 201 -18.33 7.57 13.02
CA ALA A 201 -19.71 8.00 13.16
C ALA A 201 -19.82 9.52 13.39
N ILE A 202 -18.99 10.08 14.28
CA ILE A 202 -18.91 11.52 14.53
C ILE A 202 -18.57 12.27 13.23
N TYR A 203 -17.53 11.82 12.50
CA TYR A 203 -17.08 12.44 11.27
C TYR A 203 -18.12 12.30 10.13
N THR A 204 -18.83 11.18 10.06
CA THR A 204 -19.94 11.00 9.12
C THR A 204 -21.04 12.03 9.34
N LEU A 205 -21.37 12.35 10.59
CA LEU A 205 -22.38 13.37 10.93
C LEU A 205 -21.90 14.81 10.64
N LYS A 206 -20.61 15.04 10.50
CA LYS A 206 -20.02 16.36 10.14
C LYS A 206 -19.99 16.62 8.63
N ILE A 207 -20.28 15.64 7.79
CA ILE A 207 -20.20 15.78 6.33
C ILE A 207 -21.12 16.87 5.85
N LYS A 208 -20.57 17.76 5.03
CA LYS A 208 -21.29 18.82 4.33
C LYS A 208 -21.06 18.68 2.83
N PHE A 209 -21.90 19.35 2.04
CA PHE A 209 -21.83 19.31 0.58
C PHE A 209 -21.81 20.71 -0.01
N THR A 210 -21.06 20.88 -1.08
CA THR A 210 -21.12 22.07 -1.93
C THR A 210 -22.31 22.00 -2.89
N LYS A 211 -22.48 23.05 -3.70
CA LYS A 211 -23.53 23.09 -4.72
C LYS A 211 -23.40 21.97 -5.77
N ASN A 212 -22.17 21.61 -6.15
CA ASN A 212 -21.92 20.60 -7.16
C ASN A 212 -21.54 19.23 -6.54
N ASN A 213 -21.98 18.97 -5.31
CA ASN A 213 -21.87 17.69 -4.62
C ASN A 213 -20.43 17.26 -4.25
N VAL A 214 -19.50 18.21 -4.05
CA VAL A 214 -18.25 17.91 -3.37
C VAL A 214 -18.56 17.72 -1.89
N ALA A 215 -18.27 16.54 -1.35
CA ALA A 215 -18.40 16.29 0.08
C ALA A 215 -17.18 16.84 0.85
N TYR A 216 -17.40 17.46 2.00
CA TYR A 216 -16.30 17.97 2.79
C TYR A 216 -16.54 17.89 4.30
N ILE A 217 -15.44 17.80 5.04
CA ILE A 217 -15.40 17.88 6.50
C ILE A 217 -14.40 18.97 6.88
N ILE A 218 -14.73 19.76 7.91
CA ILE A 218 -13.83 20.71 8.54
C ILE A 218 -13.70 20.30 10.01
N THR A 219 -12.47 20.20 10.49
CA THR A 219 -12.15 19.96 11.89
C THR A 219 -11.29 21.13 12.37
N THR A 220 -11.80 21.89 13.33
CA THR A 220 -11.06 22.99 13.97
C THR A 220 -10.06 22.44 14.99
N LYS A 221 -9.10 23.28 15.43
CA LYS A 221 -8.13 22.92 16.49
C LYS A 221 -8.82 22.47 17.78
N ASP A 222 -9.88 23.18 18.18
CA ASP A 222 -10.62 22.84 19.39
C ASP A 222 -11.31 21.47 19.28
N GLU A 223 -11.89 21.20 18.11
CA GLU A 223 -12.51 19.89 17.83
C GLU A 223 -11.46 18.79 17.75
N LEU A 224 -10.29 19.05 17.15
CA LEU A 224 -9.18 18.10 17.08
C LEU A 224 -8.67 17.78 18.50
N ALA A 225 -8.51 18.78 19.36
CA ALA A 225 -8.10 18.58 20.75
C ALA A 225 -9.13 17.82 21.59
N ALA A 226 -10.42 17.93 21.25
CA ALA A 226 -11.50 17.23 21.95
C ALA A 226 -11.60 15.74 21.59
N VAL A 227 -11.09 15.31 20.45
CA VAL A 227 -11.06 13.90 20.05
C VAL A 227 -9.80 13.23 20.58
N LYS A 228 -9.92 11.98 21.06
CA LYS A 228 -8.77 11.17 21.51
C LYS A 228 -8.12 10.46 20.31
N ALA A 229 -7.64 11.23 19.34
CA ALA A 229 -6.98 10.72 18.14
C ALA A 229 -5.91 11.70 17.68
N ASP A 230 -4.85 11.19 17.07
CA ASP A 230 -3.79 12.01 16.48
C ASP A 230 -4.22 12.70 15.19
N GLU A 231 -3.49 13.73 14.77
CA GLU A 231 -3.75 14.52 13.57
C GLU A 231 -3.84 13.66 12.31
N PHE A 232 -2.99 12.63 12.19
CA PHE A 232 -2.99 11.73 11.04
C PHE A 232 -4.26 10.90 10.97
N THR A 233 -4.70 10.34 12.10
CA THR A 233 -5.95 9.58 12.20
C THR A 233 -7.15 10.44 11.83
N VAL A 234 -7.18 11.70 12.24
CA VAL A 234 -8.28 12.63 11.93
C VAL A 234 -8.21 13.09 10.47
N SER A 235 -7.06 13.56 9.99
CA SER A 235 -6.96 14.10 8.63
C SER A 235 -7.09 13.01 7.57
N ARG A 236 -6.20 12.03 7.61
CA ARG A 236 -6.09 10.99 6.59
C ARG A 236 -6.98 9.77 6.86
N GLY A 237 -7.16 9.41 8.14
CA GLY A 237 -8.00 8.27 8.51
C GLY A 237 -9.49 8.51 8.29
N MET A 238 -9.97 9.75 8.52
CA MET A 238 -11.41 10.07 8.39
C MET A 238 -11.83 10.52 6.98
N VAL A 239 -10.91 10.82 6.07
CA VAL A 239 -11.28 11.19 4.68
C VAL A 239 -12.10 10.10 3.98
N GLY A 240 -11.87 8.84 4.33
CA GLY A 240 -12.57 7.69 3.74
C GLY A 240 -14.06 7.59 4.05
N VAL A 241 -14.57 8.25 5.12
CA VAL A 241 -16.01 8.17 5.47
C VAL A 241 -16.94 8.75 4.41
N MET A 242 -16.39 9.57 3.50
CA MET A 242 -17.14 10.19 2.39
C MET A 242 -17.10 9.33 1.11
N SER A 243 -16.27 8.32 1.03
CA SER A 243 -15.94 7.60 -0.21
C SER A 243 -17.11 6.83 -0.83
N GLU A 244 -18.08 6.39 -0.04
CA GLU A 244 -19.19 5.55 -0.51
C GLU A 244 -20.54 6.30 -0.61
N ILE A 245 -20.51 7.64 -0.53
CA ILE A 245 -21.72 8.44 -0.68
C ILE A 245 -22.16 8.44 -2.14
N LYS A 246 -23.42 8.11 -2.38
CA LYS A 246 -24.01 8.10 -3.73
C LYS A 246 -24.03 9.51 -4.31
N GLY A 247 -23.52 9.66 -5.52
CA GLY A 247 -23.49 10.96 -6.24
C GLY A 247 -22.36 11.88 -5.80
N VAL A 248 -21.41 11.40 -4.97
CA VAL A 248 -20.19 12.12 -4.61
C VAL A 248 -19.04 11.54 -5.41
N ASP A 249 -18.44 12.34 -6.28
CA ASP A 249 -17.27 11.99 -7.08
C ASP A 249 -15.97 12.58 -6.51
N THR A 250 -16.07 13.67 -5.75
CA THR A 250 -14.92 14.34 -5.12
C THR A 250 -15.22 14.68 -3.67
N TRP A 251 -14.23 14.52 -2.80
CA TRP A 251 -14.37 14.87 -1.38
C TRP A 251 -13.04 15.32 -0.78
N VAL A 252 -13.13 16.11 0.30
CA VAL A 252 -11.96 16.67 0.99
C VAL A 252 -12.19 16.73 2.49
N ASN A 253 -11.12 16.39 3.24
CA ASN A 253 -11.07 16.57 4.69
C ASN A 253 -10.07 17.67 5.03
N PHE A 254 -10.52 18.73 5.70
CA PHE A 254 -9.72 19.83 6.22
C PHE A 254 -9.55 19.67 7.71
N THR A 255 -8.31 19.59 8.20
CA THR A 255 -8.00 19.46 9.63
C THR A 255 -7.04 20.57 10.05
N GLU A 256 -7.53 21.49 10.87
CA GLU A 256 -6.73 22.59 11.39
C GLU A 256 -5.80 22.08 12.50
N THR A 257 -4.51 22.39 12.39
CA THR A 257 -3.43 22.03 13.32
C THR A 257 -2.60 23.24 13.72
N GLU A 258 -1.62 23.08 14.58
CA GLU A 258 -0.69 24.16 14.93
C GLU A 258 0.16 24.62 13.73
N SER A 259 0.41 23.76 12.77
CA SER A 259 1.25 24.05 11.59
C SER A 259 0.47 24.55 10.37
N GLY A 260 -0.86 24.68 10.46
CA GLY A 260 -1.75 25.05 9.38
C GLY A 260 -2.93 24.07 9.21
N VAL A 261 -3.55 24.07 8.05
CA VAL A 261 -4.67 23.18 7.75
C VAL A 261 -4.20 22.05 6.84
N LEU A 262 -4.29 20.82 7.32
CA LEU A 262 -4.03 19.61 6.53
C LEU A 262 -5.25 19.37 5.62
N CYS A 263 -4.99 19.20 4.33
CA CYS A 263 -6.01 18.99 3.30
C CYS A 263 -5.80 17.62 2.65
N GLU A 264 -6.79 16.74 2.77
CA GLU A 264 -6.77 15.42 2.14
C GLU A 264 -7.85 15.34 1.05
N LEU A 265 -7.43 15.42 -0.21
CA LEU A 265 -8.30 15.45 -1.38
C LEU A 265 -8.43 14.06 -2.00
N ARG A 266 -9.64 13.65 -2.33
CA ARG A 266 -9.92 12.35 -2.98
C ARG A 266 -10.95 12.52 -4.09
N SER A 267 -10.86 11.64 -5.08
CA SER A 267 -11.85 11.59 -6.17
C SER A 267 -11.96 10.18 -6.75
N LYS A 268 -13.18 9.82 -7.19
CA LYS A 268 -13.42 8.65 -8.03
C LYS A 268 -13.21 8.97 -9.52
N ARG A 269 -13.54 10.19 -9.92
CA ARG A 269 -13.64 10.57 -11.33
C ARG A 269 -12.59 11.60 -11.75
N TYR A 270 -12.46 12.70 -11.04
CA TYR A 270 -11.65 13.84 -11.44
C TYR A 270 -10.20 13.75 -10.99
N ASN A 271 -9.30 14.47 -11.67
CA ASN A 271 -7.92 14.64 -11.22
C ASN A 271 -7.86 15.80 -10.21
N VAL A 272 -7.66 15.50 -8.94
CA VAL A 272 -7.57 16.49 -7.86
C VAL A 272 -6.14 17.03 -7.64
N ASN A 273 -5.13 16.43 -8.28
CA ASN A 273 -3.73 16.82 -8.10
C ASN A 273 -3.45 18.28 -8.51
N PRO A 274 -3.96 18.82 -9.63
CA PRO A 274 -3.74 20.21 -9.98
C PRO A 274 -4.26 21.19 -8.94
N VAL A 275 -5.39 20.88 -8.27
CA VAL A 275 -5.90 21.69 -7.17
C VAL A 275 -4.93 21.64 -5.99
N ALA A 276 -4.51 20.45 -5.55
CA ALA A 276 -3.52 20.35 -4.46
C ALA A 276 -2.22 21.09 -4.79
N ALA A 277 -1.71 20.97 -6.01
CA ALA A 277 -0.48 21.64 -6.47
C ALA A 277 -0.60 23.17 -6.46
N LYS A 278 -1.76 23.73 -6.83
CA LYS A 278 -2.05 25.19 -6.74
C LYS A 278 -1.82 25.73 -5.32
N TYR A 279 -2.08 24.93 -4.31
CA TYR A 279 -1.93 25.27 -2.89
C TYR A 279 -0.65 24.72 -2.26
N GLY A 280 0.38 24.41 -3.07
CA GLY A 280 1.69 23.97 -2.59
C GLY A 280 1.77 22.49 -2.16
N GLY A 281 0.75 21.72 -2.49
CA GLY A 281 0.70 20.27 -2.23
C GLY A 281 1.02 19.41 -3.45
N GLY A 282 0.57 18.15 -3.42
CA GLY A 282 0.78 17.20 -4.51
C GLY A 282 0.17 15.84 -4.22
N GLY A 283 0.50 14.86 -5.06
CA GLY A 283 0.02 13.48 -4.94
C GLY A 283 -0.40 12.89 -6.27
N HIS A 284 -1.34 11.96 -6.23
CA HIS A 284 -1.87 11.26 -7.41
C HIS A 284 -3.16 11.89 -7.92
N ALA A 285 -3.55 11.56 -9.15
CA ALA A 285 -4.78 12.07 -9.78
C ALA A 285 -6.04 11.89 -8.90
N LYS A 286 -6.16 10.79 -8.17
CA LYS A 286 -7.33 10.45 -7.34
C LYS A 286 -7.12 10.65 -5.84
N ALA A 287 -5.89 10.95 -5.40
CA ALA A 287 -5.53 11.12 -3.99
C ALA A 287 -4.37 12.09 -3.86
N SER A 288 -4.65 13.29 -3.39
CA SER A 288 -3.66 14.35 -3.20
C SER A 288 -3.83 15.00 -1.84
N GLY A 289 -2.80 15.70 -1.37
CA GLY A 289 -2.82 16.44 -0.12
C GLY A 289 -2.07 17.75 -0.22
N ALA A 290 -2.39 18.68 0.69
CA ALA A 290 -1.67 19.93 0.86
C ALA A 290 -1.70 20.34 2.35
N THR A 291 -0.76 21.22 2.73
CA THR A 291 -0.85 21.94 4.00
C THR A 291 -0.93 23.42 3.67
N ILE A 292 -2.01 24.06 4.10
CA ILE A 292 -2.31 25.48 3.81
C ILE A 292 -2.35 26.28 5.11
N LYS A 293 -2.34 27.61 5.00
CA LYS A 293 -2.14 28.48 6.16
C LYS A 293 -3.33 28.53 7.13
N ASP A 294 -4.57 28.55 6.60
CA ASP A 294 -5.80 28.81 7.37
C ASP A 294 -7.07 28.24 6.71
N LEU A 295 -8.19 28.26 7.44
CA LEU A 295 -9.49 27.80 6.98
C LEU A 295 -10.10 28.69 5.88
N GLU A 296 -9.72 29.97 5.77
CA GLU A 296 -10.16 30.83 4.66
C GLU A 296 -9.61 30.31 3.33
N THR A 297 -8.32 29.99 3.30
CA THR A 297 -7.66 29.34 2.16
C THR A 297 -8.27 27.96 1.86
N ALA A 298 -8.70 27.20 2.89
CA ALA A 298 -9.40 25.92 2.70
C ALA A 298 -10.75 26.10 1.95
N MET A 299 -11.46 27.18 2.23
CA MET A 299 -12.70 27.49 1.51
C MET A 299 -12.47 27.88 0.05
N ASP A 300 -11.36 28.53 -0.27
CA ASP A 300 -10.98 28.80 -1.66
C ASP A 300 -10.60 27.50 -2.40
N MET A 301 -9.84 26.62 -1.75
CA MET A 301 -9.54 25.27 -2.28
C MET A 301 -10.84 24.47 -2.51
N LEU A 302 -11.82 24.57 -1.61
CA LEU A 302 -13.11 23.90 -1.76
C LEU A 302 -13.91 24.43 -2.97
N LYS A 303 -13.83 25.74 -3.28
CA LYS A 303 -14.42 26.30 -4.50
C LYS A 303 -13.75 25.75 -5.76
N ASP A 304 -12.41 25.69 -5.77
CA ASP A 304 -11.69 25.11 -6.90
C ASP A 304 -12.06 23.63 -7.12
N LEU A 305 -12.27 22.86 -6.05
CA LEU A 305 -12.75 21.49 -6.15
C LEU A 305 -14.18 21.39 -6.65
N ASP A 306 -15.06 22.32 -6.27
CA ASP A 306 -16.45 22.37 -6.70
C ASP A 306 -16.59 22.74 -8.19
N GLU A 307 -15.60 23.42 -8.74
CA GLU A 307 -15.54 23.85 -10.14
C GLU A 307 -14.81 22.85 -11.06
N LEU A 308 -14.27 21.74 -10.51
CA LEU A 308 -13.59 20.72 -11.31
C LEU A 308 -14.53 20.16 -12.39
N LYS A 309 -14.04 20.23 -13.63
CA LYS A 309 -14.67 19.65 -14.83
C LYS A 309 -13.77 18.56 -15.41
N GLU A 310 -14.36 17.74 -16.28
CA GLU A 310 -13.61 16.74 -17.07
C GLU A 310 -12.55 17.35 -17.95
#